data_3e093d53c898dc05e015fe7edaffc0da
#
_entry.id   3e093d53c898dc05e015fe7edaffc0da
#
_cell.length_a   1.000
_cell.length_b   1.000
_cell.length_c   1.000
_cell.angle_alpha   90.00
_cell.angle_beta   90.00
_cell.angle_gamma   90.00
#
_symmetry.space_group_name_H-M   'P 1'
#
loop_
_entity.id
_entity.type
_entity.pdbx_description
1 polymer ?
#
loop_
_entity_poly.entity_id
_entity_poly.type
_entity_poly.pdbx_seq_one_letter_code
_entity_poly.pdbx_strand_id
1 'polypeptide(L)'
;MKHSRYNYITPEKDGFFLLFNTAKETLVELDAEMLNYYESNTLDNETQAAMTELGFLVDDSFDELESLEATWRKNFEESSTLDLTVMVTDACNFRCPYCYQSHCTHSMGEKQTVSLYKYLSCAIDSGIKTINIHWFGGEPLLNTAPIFYIEHFLKENYIKGSSNVTTNGYLLTDNLLHRFMEETRIRAFQITLDGTESMHNKTRRHVSGLPTYGRICENIVSATQQGFFVIIRLNMTKENQNLDPFLSEIHALGISRSKYSIHITNAHEFTNSEKRSDFYFNTAEEYSIAYDKAQDSFLKAHYKFPRNVARKAGCGFESYNTFLVGTDLKLYFCSSCECIETFEQGYIDDEGQIHLNNQYWNRINMSVFNDPECRNCIVLPLCMGGCTYCRLNQKKFCIPEKYFLDKYIKKLYMEATTKSGRGDFK
;
A
#
# COMPACT_ATOMS: atom_id res chain seq x y z
N MET A 1 28.00 14.28 19.45
CA MET A 1 26.67 13.83 18.97
C MET A 1 25.93 15.00 18.34
N LYS A 2 25.13 14.78 17.32
CA LYS A 2 24.27 15.79 16.70
C LYS A 2 22.82 15.31 16.67
N HIS A 3 21.89 16.26 16.55
CA HIS A 3 20.48 15.92 16.36
C HIS A 3 20.27 15.20 15.03
N SER A 4 19.41 14.17 15.03
CA SER A 4 18.99 13.53 13.78
C SER A 4 18.29 14.54 12.87
N ARG A 5 18.58 14.50 11.59
CA ARG A 5 17.93 15.33 10.57
C ARG A 5 16.45 15.00 10.36
N TYR A 6 16.01 13.87 10.88
CA TYR A 6 14.64 13.35 10.78
C TYR A 6 13.81 13.61 12.03
N ASN A 7 14.30 14.44 12.96
CA ASN A 7 13.58 14.85 14.15
C ASN A 7 12.62 16.01 13.86
N TYR A 8 11.42 15.90 14.39
CA TYR A 8 10.42 16.94 14.37
C TYR A 8 9.92 17.21 15.79
N ILE A 9 9.87 18.46 16.17
CA ILE A 9 9.35 18.92 17.47
C ILE A 9 8.02 19.63 17.20
N THR A 10 6.94 19.18 17.86
CA THR A 10 5.64 19.84 17.74
C THR A 10 5.63 21.15 18.52
N PRO A 11 4.76 22.11 18.14
CA PRO A 11 4.47 23.24 19.02
C PRO A 11 3.95 22.77 20.38
N GLU A 12 4.28 23.56 21.42
CA GLU A 12 3.84 23.30 22.80
C GLU A 12 2.33 23.08 22.90
N LYS A 13 1.96 22.09 23.69
CA LYS A 13 0.58 21.86 24.08
C LYS A 13 0.53 21.33 25.52
N ASP A 14 -0.30 21.94 26.36
CA ASP A 14 -0.52 21.52 27.73
C ASP A 14 0.77 21.43 28.60
N GLY A 15 1.78 22.25 28.29
CA GLY A 15 3.06 22.35 29.00
C GLY A 15 4.14 21.39 28.50
N PHE A 16 3.92 20.65 27.41
CA PHE A 16 4.90 19.74 26.84
C PHE A 16 5.00 19.82 25.31
N PHE A 17 6.10 19.29 24.80
CA PHE A 17 6.41 19.13 23.38
C PHE A 17 6.50 17.64 23.04
N LEU A 18 6.17 17.30 21.81
CA LEU A 18 6.39 15.94 21.28
C LEU A 18 7.58 15.97 20.33
N LEU A 19 8.61 15.20 20.63
CA LEU A 19 9.74 14.98 19.74
C LEU A 19 9.54 13.65 19.02
N PHE A 20 9.48 13.70 17.70
CA PHE A 20 9.23 12.54 16.84
C PHE A 20 10.37 12.36 15.83
N ASN A 21 10.88 11.14 15.69
CA ASN A 21 11.86 10.81 14.65
C ASN A 21 11.16 10.02 13.52
N THR A 22 11.12 10.56 12.31
CA THR A 22 10.43 9.95 11.18
C THR A 22 11.13 8.72 10.60
N ALA A 23 12.44 8.54 10.87
CA ALA A 23 13.19 7.37 10.41
C ALA A 23 13.07 6.17 11.35
N LYS A 24 12.91 6.42 12.65
CA LYS A 24 12.79 5.39 13.69
C LYS A 24 11.35 5.19 14.15
N GLU A 25 10.44 6.14 13.84
CA GLU A 25 9.07 6.20 14.34
C GLU A 25 9.00 6.19 15.87
N THR A 26 10.02 6.74 16.52
CA THR A 26 10.08 6.93 17.95
C THR A 26 9.45 8.26 18.33
N LEU A 27 8.75 8.29 19.47
CA LEU A 27 8.04 9.45 19.96
C LEU A 27 8.27 9.58 21.46
N VAL A 28 8.69 10.77 21.91
CA VAL A 28 8.85 11.11 23.32
C VAL A 28 8.18 12.44 23.63
N GLU A 29 7.76 12.58 24.89
CA GLU A 29 7.26 13.81 25.47
C GLU A 29 8.40 14.53 26.17
N LEU A 30 8.55 15.84 25.95
CA LEU A 30 9.54 16.70 26.58
C LEU A 30 8.83 17.86 27.25
N ASP A 31 9.15 18.14 28.51
CA ASP A 31 8.83 19.43 29.11
C ASP A 31 9.79 20.53 28.60
N ALA A 32 9.52 21.77 28.97
CA ALA A 32 10.34 22.90 28.52
C ALA A 32 11.81 22.85 28.99
N GLU A 33 12.06 22.25 30.16
CA GLU A 33 13.41 22.10 30.71
C GLU A 33 14.19 21.04 29.92
N MET A 34 13.60 19.87 29.70
CA MET A 34 14.22 18.81 28.93
C MET A 34 14.43 19.20 27.47
N LEU A 35 13.47 19.93 26.86
CA LEU A 35 13.64 20.48 25.52
C LEU A 35 14.86 21.42 25.45
N ASN A 36 15.03 22.32 26.44
CA ASN A 36 16.17 23.21 26.49
C ASN A 36 17.51 22.44 26.60
N TYR A 37 17.58 21.39 27.46
CA TYR A 37 18.78 20.55 27.53
C TYR A 37 19.05 19.82 26.20
N TYR A 38 18.02 19.32 25.55
CA TYR A 38 18.13 18.69 24.24
C TYR A 38 18.66 19.68 23.18
N GLU A 39 18.04 20.85 23.03
CA GLU A 39 18.42 21.84 22.02
C GLU A 39 19.82 22.44 22.25
N SER A 40 20.21 22.62 23.52
CA SER A 40 21.55 23.13 23.89
C SER A 40 22.64 22.07 23.89
N ASN A 41 22.34 20.80 23.60
CA ASN A 41 23.27 19.67 23.71
C ASN A 41 23.90 19.53 25.10
N THR A 42 23.15 19.78 26.17
CA THR A 42 23.61 19.71 27.56
C THR A 42 22.95 18.60 28.37
N LEU A 43 22.43 17.58 27.68
CA LEU A 43 21.88 16.37 28.29
C LEU A 43 22.94 15.64 29.13
N ASP A 44 22.51 15.04 30.24
CA ASP A 44 23.38 14.13 30.99
C ASP A 44 23.65 12.86 30.18
N ASN A 45 24.66 12.09 30.61
CA ASN A 45 25.13 10.90 29.86
C ASN A 45 24.03 9.82 29.70
N GLU A 46 23.18 9.62 30.70
CA GLU A 46 22.11 8.60 30.68
C GLU A 46 21.02 9.00 29.68
N THR A 47 20.55 10.24 29.76
CA THR A 47 19.57 10.80 28.85
C THR A 47 20.10 10.85 27.41
N GLN A 48 21.39 11.24 27.22
CA GLN A 48 22.03 11.23 25.91
C GLN A 48 22.06 9.83 25.30
N ALA A 49 22.40 8.80 26.11
CA ALA A 49 22.40 7.41 25.65
C ALA A 49 20.98 6.96 25.23
N ALA A 50 19.95 7.25 26.03
CA ALA A 50 18.56 6.94 25.72
C ALA A 50 18.10 7.64 24.44
N MET A 51 18.39 8.94 24.27
CA MET A 51 18.04 9.70 23.05
C MET A 51 18.76 9.15 21.81
N THR A 52 19.98 8.62 21.98
CA THR A 52 20.72 7.97 20.89
C THR A 52 20.10 6.63 20.50
N GLU A 53 19.74 5.79 21.47
CA GLU A 53 19.05 4.52 21.21
C GLU A 53 17.72 4.73 20.49
N LEU A 54 16.97 5.75 20.87
CA LEU A 54 15.72 6.13 20.23
C LEU A 54 15.90 6.81 18.85
N GLY A 55 17.15 7.15 18.48
CA GLY A 55 17.50 7.76 17.19
C GLY A 55 17.31 9.26 17.11
N PHE A 56 17.08 9.95 18.24
CA PHE A 56 17.01 11.43 18.28
C PHE A 56 18.38 12.10 18.20
N LEU A 57 19.41 11.39 18.67
CA LEU A 57 20.80 11.79 18.52
C LEU A 57 21.56 10.76 17.70
N VAL A 58 22.50 11.23 16.89
CA VAL A 58 23.36 10.39 16.06
C VAL A 58 24.81 10.85 16.20
N ASP A 59 25.76 9.98 15.84
CA ASP A 59 27.19 10.35 15.80
C ASP A 59 27.43 11.51 14.84
N ASP A 60 28.37 12.41 15.17
CA ASP A 60 28.68 13.58 14.36
C ASP A 60 29.13 13.21 12.94
N SER A 61 29.82 12.06 12.80
CA SER A 61 30.30 11.52 11.54
C SER A 61 29.25 10.74 10.73
N PHE A 62 28.11 10.38 11.35
CA PHE A 62 27.10 9.55 10.71
C PHE A 62 26.27 10.33 9.68
N ASP A 63 26.31 9.94 8.41
CA ASP A 63 25.42 10.46 7.37
C ASP A 63 24.15 9.62 7.28
N GLU A 64 23.05 10.14 7.84
CA GLU A 64 21.76 9.47 7.88
C GLU A 64 21.15 9.33 6.48
N LEU A 65 21.41 10.29 5.58
CA LEU A 65 20.89 10.24 4.23
C LEU A 65 21.59 9.17 3.40
N GLU A 66 22.94 9.09 3.51
CA GLU A 66 23.74 8.04 2.87
C GLU A 66 23.34 6.65 3.39
N SER A 67 23.14 6.51 4.71
CA SER A 67 22.67 5.26 5.33
C SER A 67 21.28 4.83 4.84
N LEU A 68 20.37 5.79 4.71
CA LEU A 68 19.03 5.53 4.18
C LEU A 68 19.09 5.10 2.71
N GLU A 69 19.91 5.77 1.89
CA GLU A 69 20.13 5.41 0.49
C GLU A 69 20.79 4.04 0.34
N ALA A 70 21.80 3.73 1.15
CA ALA A 70 22.44 2.41 1.15
C ALA A 70 21.46 1.29 1.51
N THR A 71 20.61 1.52 2.52
CA THR A 71 19.55 0.57 2.89
C THR A 71 18.55 0.38 1.76
N TRP A 72 18.15 1.45 1.09
CA TRP A 72 17.26 1.41 -0.07
C TRP A 72 17.89 0.60 -1.21
N ARG A 73 19.14 0.88 -1.61
CA ARG A 73 19.85 0.14 -2.66
C ARG A 73 19.96 -1.35 -2.34
N LYS A 74 20.37 -1.70 -1.13
CA LYS A 74 20.48 -3.10 -0.69
C LYS A 74 19.16 -3.87 -0.84
N ASN A 75 18.03 -3.27 -0.49
CA ASN A 75 16.72 -3.91 -0.62
C ASN A 75 16.29 -4.15 -2.08
N PHE A 76 16.87 -3.43 -3.03
CA PHE A 76 16.62 -3.62 -4.46
C PHE A 76 17.51 -4.70 -5.07
N GLU A 77 18.78 -4.74 -4.71
CA GLU A 77 19.82 -5.50 -5.40
C GLU A 77 19.92 -6.96 -4.94
N GLU A 78 19.66 -7.23 -3.67
CA GLU A 78 19.92 -8.54 -3.05
C GLU A 78 18.67 -9.44 -2.90
N SER A 79 17.57 -9.14 -3.57
CA SER A 79 16.33 -9.87 -3.34
C SER A 79 16.31 -11.23 -4.04
N SER A 80 16.35 -12.32 -3.25
CA SER A 80 15.95 -13.67 -3.69
C SER A 80 14.43 -13.85 -3.69
N THR A 81 13.69 -12.74 -3.66
CA THR A 81 12.22 -12.70 -3.69
C THR A 81 11.76 -12.18 -5.05
N LEU A 82 10.78 -12.85 -5.62
CA LEU A 82 10.05 -12.45 -6.81
C LEU A 82 8.65 -11.99 -6.40
N ASP A 83 8.31 -10.74 -6.72
CA ASP A 83 7.00 -10.14 -6.42
C ASP A 83 6.24 -9.91 -7.73
N LEU A 84 5.16 -10.64 -7.93
CA LEU A 84 4.34 -10.52 -9.13
C LEU A 84 2.94 -10.00 -8.82
N THR A 85 2.49 -9.02 -9.59
CA THR A 85 1.06 -8.75 -9.77
C THR A 85 0.65 -9.37 -11.09
N VAL A 86 -0.25 -10.35 -11.09
CA VAL A 86 -0.63 -11.10 -12.28
C VAL A 86 -2.06 -10.78 -12.66
N MET A 87 -2.27 -10.23 -13.85
CA MET A 87 -3.59 -9.98 -14.40
C MET A 87 -4.06 -11.20 -15.19
N VAL A 88 -5.09 -11.85 -14.67
CA VAL A 88 -5.64 -13.04 -15.32
C VAL A 88 -6.73 -12.72 -16.36
N THR A 89 -7.31 -11.51 -16.26
CA THR A 89 -8.32 -11.02 -17.23
C THR A 89 -8.48 -9.51 -17.15
N ASP A 90 -8.76 -8.87 -18.27
CA ASP A 90 -9.14 -7.44 -18.36
C ASP A 90 -10.66 -7.27 -18.22
N ALA A 91 -11.44 -8.36 -18.34
CA ALA A 91 -12.87 -8.32 -18.18
C ALA A 91 -13.29 -8.03 -16.74
N CYS A 92 -14.34 -7.24 -16.58
CA CYS A 92 -14.93 -6.97 -15.28
C CYS A 92 -16.46 -6.97 -15.37
N ASN A 93 -17.11 -7.49 -14.34
CA ASN A 93 -18.57 -7.45 -14.20
C ASN A 93 -19.08 -6.13 -13.58
N PHE A 94 -18.17 -5.19 -13.24
CA PHE A 94 -18.52 -3.85 -12.76
C PHE A 94 -18.17 -2.76 -13.78
N ARG A 95 -18.80 -1.56 -13.61
CA ARG A 95 -18.51 -0.34 -14.37
C ARG A 95 -18.36 0.83 -13.42
N CYS A 96 -17.25 0.82 -12.66
CA CYS A 96 -16.92 1.89 -11.71
C CYS A 96 -16.48 3.14 -12.47
N PRO A 97 -17.03 4.34 -12.18
CA PRO A 97 -16.76 5.57 -12.96
C PRO A 97 -15.31 6.08 -12.84
N TYR A 98 -14.56 5.62 -11.84
CA TYR A 98 -13.16 5.96 -11.63
C TYR A 98 -12.19 4.86 -12.08
N CYS A 99 -12.70 3.80 -12.70
CA CYS A 99 -11.84 2.71 -13.16
C CYS A 99 -10.95 3.19 -14.30
N TYR A 100 -9.64 2.98 -14.15
CA TYR A 100 -8.65 3.33 -15.17
C TYR A 100 -8.50 2.24 -16.24
N GLN A 101 -9.04 1.04 -16.01
CA GLN A 101 -8.96 -0.07 -16.94
C GLN A 101 -9.97 0.07 -18.07
N SER A 102 -9.57 -0.34 -19.26
CA SER A 102 -10.39 -0.24 -20.49
C SER A 102 -11.53 -1.25 -20.57
N HIS A 103 -11.62 -2.21 -19.62
CA HIS A 103 -12.61 -3.29 -19.61
C HIS A 103 -12.63 -4.11 -20.90
N CYS A 104 -11.46 -4.37 -21.50
CA CYS A 104 -11.32 -5.30 -22.62
C CYS A 104 -11.73 -6.71 -22.18
N THR A 105 -11.84 -7.62 -23.15
CA THR A 105 -12.25 -9.01 -22.89
C THR A 105 -11.08 -9.98 -22.94
N HIS A 106 -9.84 -9.48 -22.94
CA HIS A 106 -8.68 -10.37 -22.95
C HIS A 106 -8.58 -11.13 -21.61
N SER A 107 -8.19 -12.37 -21.73
CA SER A 107 -8.01 -13.26 -20.59
C SER A 107 -6.81 -14.16 -20.83
N MET A 108 -6.07 -14.43 -19.77
CA MET A 108 -4.97 -15.38 -19.77
C MET A 108 -5.54 -16.78 -20.06
N GLY A 109 -5.12 -17.37 -21.17
CA GLY A 109 -5.49 -18.73 -21.55
C GLY A 109 -4.48 -19.77 -21.08
N GLU A 110 -4.67 -21.02 -21.53
CA GLU A 110 -3.80 -22.14 -21.18
C GLU A 110 -2.34 -21.88 -21.60
N LYS A 111 -2.13 -21.38 -22.82
CA LYS A 111 -0.78 -21.09 -23.34
C LYS A 111 -0.03 -20.11 -22.43
N GLN A 112 -0.64 -18.96 -22.10
CA GLN A 112 -0.05 -17.95 -21.23
C GLN A 112 0.18 -18.49 -19.81
N THR A 113 -0.75 -19.29 -19.30
CA THR A 113 -0.63 -19.92 -17.98
C THR A 113 0.57 -20.87 -17.92
N VAL A 114 0.78 -21.70 -18.96
CA VAL A 114 1.94 -22.59 -19.07
C VAL A 114 3.25 -21.81 -19.21
N SER A 115 3.29 -20.73 -19.99
CA SER A 115 4.48 -19.88 -20.10
C SER A 115 4.83 -19.20 -18.78
N LEU A 116 3.82 -18.71 -18.02
CA LEU A 116 4.03 -18.16 -16.68
C LEU A 116 4.56 -19.25 -15.71
N TYR A 117 4.00 -20.45 -15.76
CA TYR A 117 4.50 -21.60 -14.98
C TYR A 117 5.99 -21.88 -15.28
N LYS A 118 6.36 -21.95 -16.56
CA LYS A 118 7.75 -22.16 -16.97
C LYS A 118 8.68 -21.04 -16.44
N TYR A 119 8.23 -19.79 -16.53
CA TYR A 119 8.98 -18.65 -15.98
C TYR A 119 9.23 -18.81 -14.48
N LEU A 120 8.19 -19.16 -13.70
CA LEU A 120 8.33 -19.37 -12.27
C LEU A 120 9.29 -20.52 -11.94
N SER A 121 9.24 -21.62 -12.72
CA SER A 121 10.17 -22.75 -12.58
C SER A 121 11.62 -22.30 -12.85
N CYS A 122 11.86 -21.60 -13.96
CA CYS A 122 13.19 -21.05 -14.28
C CYS A 122 13.69 -20.07 -13.21
N ALA A 123 12.82 -19.23 -12.66
CA ALA A 123 13.18 -18.32 -11.58
C ALA A 123 13.61 -19.05 -10.30
N ILE A 124 12.91 -20.13 -9.93
CA ILE A 124 13.27 -20.99 -8.80
C ILE A 124 14.64 -21.64 -9.05
N ASP A 125 14.85 -22.21 -10.22
CA ASP A 125 16.13 -22.84 -10.60
C ASP A 125 17.29 -21.83 -10.63
N SER A 126 16.99 -20.56 -10.92
CA SER A 126 17.96 -19.45 -10.90
C SER A 126 18.23 -18.87 -9.50
N GLY A 127 17.62 -19.42 -8.43
CA GLY A 127 17.91 -19.06 -7.06
C GLY A 127 16.86 -18.17 -6.36
N ILE A 128 15.72 -17.91 -6.97
CA ILE A 128 14.57 -17.28 -6.29
C ILE A 128 14.06 -18.27 -5.22
N LYS A 129 13.96 -17.80 -3.98
CA LYS A 129 13.56 -18.60 -2.81
C LYS A 129 12.15 -18.29 -2.33
N THR A 130 11.66 -17.10 -2.66
CA THR A 130 10.35 -16.61 -2.20
C THR A 130 9.60 -16.02 -3.39
N ILE A 131 8.36 -16.46 -3.59
CA ILE A 131 7.48 -15.94 -4.65
C ILE A 131 6.19 -15.42 -4.02
N ASN A 132 5.98 -14.12 -4.11
CA ASN A 132 4.73 -13.48 -3.73
C ASN A 132 3.92 -13.21 -5.00
N ILE A 133 2.63 -13.55 -4.97
CA ILE A 133 1.72 -13.26 -6.08
C ILE A 133 0.52 -12.46 -5.58
N HIS A 134 0.30 -11.35 -6.25
CA HIS A 134 -0.92 -10.56 -6.13
C HIS A 134 -1.78 -10.80 -7.38
N TRP A 135 -2.82 -11.58 -7.24
CA TRP A 135 -3.77 -11.86 -8.33
C TRP A 135 -4.68 -10.65 -8.56
N PHE A 136 -4.72 -10.20 -9.79
CA PHE A 136 -5.35 -8.94 -10.18
C PHE A 136 -6.05 -9.08 -11.54
N GLY A 137 -6.62 -7.97 -12.05
CA GLY A 137 -7.26 -7.85 -13.34
C GLY A 137 -8.44 -6.89 -13.31
N GLY A 138 -9.31 -6.95 -14.29
CA GLY A 138 -10.62 -6.31 -14.21
C GLY A 138 -11.41 -6.86 -13.03
N GLU A 139 -11.78 -8.14 -13.12
CA GLU A 139 -12.23 -8.95 -11.98
C GLU A 139 -11.62 -10.36 -12.09
N PRO A 140 -10.62 -10.67 -11.29
CA PRO A 140 -9.86 -11.93 -11.43
C PRO A 140 -10.71 -13.17 -11.21
N LEU A 141 -11.80 -13.09 -10.44
CA LEU A 141 -12.69 -14.22 -10.21
C LEU A 141 -13.55 -14.60 -11.43
N LEU A 142 -13.49 -13.84 -12.52
CA LEU A 142 -14.04 -14.25 -13.83
C LEU A 142 -13.17 -15.26 -14.56
N ASN A 143 -11.86 -15.36 -14.19
CA ASN A 143 -10.91 -16.28 -14.80
C ASN A 143 -9.99 -16.92 -13.73
N THR A 144 -10.52 -17.86 -12.98
CA THR A 144 -9.80 -18.48 -11.85
C THR A 144 -8.88 -19.64 -12.25
N ALA A 145 -9.00 -20.17 -13.47
CA ALA A 145 -8.21 -21.34 -13.90
C ALA A 145 -6.68 -21.11 -13.81
N PRO A 146 -6.11 -19.98 -14.31
CA PRO A 146 -4.69 -19.69 -14.15
C PRO A 146 -4.27 -19.57 -12.68
N ILE A 147 -5.14 -18.99 -11.83
CA ILE A 147 -4.88 -18.82 -10.39
C ILE A 147 -4.68 -20.19 -9.75
N PHE A 148 -5.64 -21.09 -9.92
CA PHE A 148 -5.56 -22.43 -9.33
C PHE A 148 -4.38 -23.22 -9.88
N TYR A 149 -4.10 -23.15 -11.18
CA TYR A 149 -3.00 -23.87 -11.80
C TYR A 149 -1.64 -23.46 -11.21
N ILE A 150 -1.37 -22.18 -11.15
CA ILE A 150 -0.09 -21.65 -10.62
C ILE A 150 -0.01 -21.82 -9.11
N GLU A 151 -1.07 -21.55 -8.37
CA GLU A 151 -1.06 -21.69 -6.91
C GLU A 151 -0.92 -23.14 -6.45
N HIS A 152 -1.52 -24.08 -7.16
CA HIS A 152 -1.33 -25.51 -6.91
C HIS A 152 0.14 -25.90 -7.08
N PHE A 153 0.78 -25.50 -8.19
CA PHE A 153 2.21 -25.71 -8.40
C PHE A 153 3.05 -25.16 -7.26
N LEU A 154 2.83 -23.92 -6.86
CA LEU A 154 3.62 -23.28 -5.80
C LEU A 154 3.38 -23.91 -4.43
N LYS A 155 2.18 -24.40 -4.17
CA LYS A 155 1.82 -25.08 -2.93
C LYS A 155 2.44 -26.47 -2.85
N GLU A 156 2.30 -27.28 -3.89
CA GLU A 156 2.83 -28.66 -3.93
C GLU A 156 4.36 -28.71 -3.88
N ASN A 157 5.02 -27.67 -4.39
CA ASN A 157 6.49 -27.55 -4.32
C ASN A 157 6.98 -26.80 -3.07
N TYR A 158 6.10 -26.49 -2.12
CA TYR A 158 6.44 -25.81 -0.86
C TYR A 158 7.19 -24.50 -1.05
N ILE A 159 6.90 -23.75 -2.14
CA ILE A 159 7.56 -22.48 -2.43
C ILE A 159 7.11 -21.43 -1.40
N LYS A 160 8.09 -20.83 -0.73
CA LYS A 160 7.84 -19.78 0.27
C LYS A 160 7.23 -18.54 -0.39
N GLY A 161 6.46 -17.79 0.38
CA GLY A 161 5.85 -16.54 -0.03
C GLY A 161 4.37 -16.46 0.28
N SER A 162 3.77 -15.37 -0.12
CA SER A 162 2.36 -15.06 0.11
C SER A 162 1.61 -14.91 -1.20
N SER A 163 0.32 -15.22 -1.16
CA SER A 163 -0.58 -14.96 -2.28
C SER A 163 -1.86 -14.29 -1.79
N ASN A 164 -2.32 -13.32 -2.53
CA ASN A 164 -3.56 -12.61 -2.24
C ASN A 164 -4.27 -12.23 -3.54
N VAL A 165 -5.56 -11.88 -3.44
CA VAL A 165 -6.39 -11.49 -4.59
C VAL A 165 -7.01 -10.14 -4.33
N THR A 166 -6.89 -9.22 -5.29
CA THR A 166 -7.75 -8.03 -5.33
C THR A 166 -8.97 -8.32 -6.20
N THR A 167 -10.13 -8.27 -5.59
CA THR A 167 -11.42 -8.56 -6.23
C THR A 167 -12.48 -7.53 -5.84
N ASN A 168 -13.51 -7.38 -6.65
CA ASN A 168 -14.70 -6.65 -6.22
C ASN A 168 -15.55 -7.42 -5.18
N GLY A 169 -15.23 -8.68 -4.94
CA GLY A 169 -15.85 -9.53 -3.92
C GLY A 169 -17.24 -10.11 -4.31
N TYR A 170 -17.81 -9.71 -5.43
CA TYR A 170 -19.18 -10.10 -5.81
C TYR A 170 -19.32 -11.59 -6.17
N LEU A 171 -18.26 -12.19 -6.72
CA LEU A 171 -18.23 -13.60 -7.14
C LEU A 171 -17.62 -14.54 -6.10
N LEU A 172 -17.26 -14.03 -4.93
CA LEU A 172 -16.58 -14.79 -3.88
C LEU A 172 -17.58 -15.66 -3.09
N THR A 173 -17.96 -16.79 -3.67
CA THR A 173 -18.89 -17.75 -3.06
C THR A 173 -18.21 -18.65 -2.04
N ASP A 174 -19.00 -19.27 -1.14
CA ASP A 174 -18.51 -20.23 -0.13
C ASP A 174 -17.73 -21.40 -0.76
N ASN A 175 -18.23 -21.93 -1.87
CA ASN A 175 -17.53 -23.01 -2.60
C ASN A 175 -16.18 -22.53 -3.15
N LEU A 176 -16.10 -21.33 -3.68
CA LEU A 176 -14.86 -20.77 -4.19
C LEU A 176 -13.87 -20.48 -3.06
N LEU A 177 -14.35 -19.96 -1.92
CA LEU A 177 -13.54 -19.77 -0.72
C LEU A 177 -12.97 -21.11 -0.22
N HIS A 178 -13.80 -22.15 -0.13
CA HIS A 178 -13.34 -23.49 0.27
C HIS A 178 -12.23 -24.00 -0.66
N ARG A 179 -12.41 -23.88 -1.97
CA ARG A 179 -11.39 -24.26 -2.95
C ARG A 179 -10.09 -23.45 -2.79
N PHE A 180 -10.15 -22.14 -2.59
CA PHE A 180 -8.96 -21.32 -2.33
C PHE A 180 -8.21 -21.79 -1.09
N MET A 181 -8.92 -22.13 -0.01
CA MET A 181 -8.31 -22.62 1.22
C MET A 181 -7.57 -23.95 1.00
N GLU A 182 -8.21 -24.89 0.31
CA GLU A 182 -7.68 -26.25 0.12
C GLU A 182 -6.63 -26.34 -0.99
N GLU A 183 -6.80 -25.62 -2.10
CA GLU A 183 -6.00 -25.84 -3.31
C GLU A 183 -4.87 -24.82 -3.49
N THR A 184 -4.82 -23.72 -2.71
CA THR A 184 -3.91 -22.59 -2.96
C THR A 184 -3.15 -22.13 -1.71
N ARG A 185 -2.18 -21.21 -1.90
CA ARG A 185 -1.52 -20.47 -0.80
C ARG A 185 -2.25 -19.15 -0.46
N ILE A 186 -3.34 -18.81 -1.13
CA ILE A 186 -4.09 -17.59 -0.91
C ILE A 186 -4.70 -17.62 0.49
N ARG A 187 -4.43 -16.57 1.29
CA ARG A 187 -4.95 -16.41 2.66
C ARG A 187 -5.52 -15.02 2.91
N ALA A 188 -5.48 -14.14 1.91
CA ALA A 188 -6.03 -12.79 2.01
C ALA A 188 -6.73 -12.35 0.73
N PHE A 189 -7.80 -11.58 0.90
CA PHE A 189 -8.51 -10.88 -0.17
C PHE A 189 -8.49 -9.39 0.07
N GLN A 190 -8.16 -8.60 -0.94
CA GLN A 190 -8.43 -7.17 -0.93
C GLN A 190 -9.75 -6.92 -1.64
N ILE A 191 -10.73 -6.43 -0.90
CA ILE A 191 -12.10 -6.21 -1.41
C ILE A 191 -12.43 -4.72 -1.27
N THR A 192 -12.96 -4.11 -2.34
CA THR A 192 -13.25 -2.67 -2.33
C THR A 192 -14.67 -2.39 -1.85
N LEU A 193 -14.78 -1.53 -0.83
CA LEU A 193 -16.02 -0.88 -0.41
C LEU A 193 -15.80 0.64 -0.38
N ASP A 194 -16.53 1.40 -1.19
CA ASP A 194 -16.31 2.85 -1.39
C ASP A 194 -17.20 3.73 -0.49
N GLY A 195 -17.42 3.33 0.74
CA GLY A 195 -18.24 4.04 1.72
C GLY A 195 -19.50 3.26 2.10
N THR A 196 -20.53 3.97 2.53
CA THR A 196 -21.85 3.39 2.89
C THR A 196 -22.49 2.67 1.72
N GLU A 197 -23.51 1.84 2.00
CA GLU A 197 -24.27 1.11 0.99
C GLU A 197 -24.72 2.03 -0.17
N SER A 198 -25.30 3.19 0.13
CA SER A 198 -25.80 4.12 -0.88
C SER A 198 -24.67 4.68 -1.75
N MET A 199 -23.52 5.02 -1.16
CA MET A 199 -22.36 5.53 -1.89
C MET A 199 -21.72 4.43 -2.74
N HIS A 200 -21.52 3.26 -2.16
CA HIS A 200 -20.95 2.11 -2.87
C HIS A 200 -21.80 1.74 -4.09
N ASN A 201 -23.12 1.57 -3.94
CA ASN A 201 -23.99 1.21 -5.03
C ASN A 201 -24.11 2.29 -6.13
N LYS A 202 -23.82 3.56 -5.80
CA LYS A 202 -23.72 4.65 -6.78
C LYS A 202 -22.46 4.53 -7.63
N THR A 203 -21.34 4.13 -7.06
CA THR A 203 -20.02 4.12 -7.71
C THR A 203 -19.62 2.74 -8.24
N ARG A 204 -19.97 1.66 -7.57
CA ARG A 204 -19.54 0.30 -7.94
C ARG A 204 -20.70 -0.52 -8.52
N ARG A 205 -21.11 -0.10 -9.72
CA ARG A 205 -22.27 -0.67 -10.40
C ARG A 205 -21.94 -1.99 -11.09
N HIS A 206 -22.74 -3.01 -10.83
CA HIS A 206 -22.74 -4.23 -11.64
C HIS A 206 -23.26 -3.94 -13.04
N VAL A 207 -22.76 -4.67 -14.06
CA VAL A 207 -23.20 -4.51 -15.46
C VAL A 207 -24.70 -4.76 -15.66
N SER A 208 -25.35 -5.55 -14.79
CA SER A 208 -26.80 -5.78 -14.80
C SER A 208 -27.63 -4.69 -14.11
N GLY A 209 -26.98 -3.68 -13.52
CA GLY A 209 -27.65 -2.62 -12.75
C GLY A 209 -28.08 -3.02 -11.33
N LEU A 210 -27.84 -4.26 -10.87
CA LEU A 210 -28.16 -4.71 -9.52
C LEU A 210 -27.26 -4.06 -8.47
N PRO A 211 -27.77 -3.80 -7.25
CA PRO A 211 -26.95 -3.35 -6.13
C PRO A 211 -25.93 -4.42 -5.75
N THR A 212 -24.77 -3.98 -5.27
CA THR A 212 -23.64 -4.88 -5.04
C THR A 212 -23.21 -4.97 -3.58
N TYR A 213 -23.47 -3.93 -2.78
CA TYR A 213 -22.97 -3.77 -1.42
C TYR A 213 -23.33 -4.94 -0.49
N GLY A 214 -24.62 -5.27 -0.38
CA GLY A 214 -25.10 -6.32 0.52
C GLY A 214 -24.43 -7.66 0.26
N ARG A 215 -24.39 -8.09 -1.02
CA ARG A 215 -23.75 -9.34 -1.43
C ARG A 215 -22.24 -9.35 -1.14
N ILE A 216 -21.56 -8.22 -1.37
CA ILE A 216 -20.12 -8.13 -1.06
C ILE A 216 -19.89 -8.23 0.44
N CYS A 217 -20.72 -7.56 1.28
CA CYS A 217 -20.64 -7.66 2.73
C CYS A 217 -20.86 -9.10 3.23
N GLU A 218 -21.85 -9.82 2.70
CA GLU A 218 -22.08 -11.24 2.99
C GLU A 218 -20.84 -12.08 2.67
N ASN A 219 -20.25 -11.87 1.48
CA ASN A 219 -19.04 -12.57 1.05
C ASN A 219 -17.80 -12.22 1.91
N ILE A 220 -17.67 -10.98 2.39
CA ILE A 220 -16.63 -10.58 3.35
C ILE A 220 -16.79 -11.33 4.67
N VAL A 221 -18.02 -11.41 5.20
CA VAL A 221 -18.31 -12.16 6.42
C VAL A 221 -17.96 -13.63 6.25
N SER A 222 -18.41 -14.26 5.16
CA SER A 222 -18.08 -15.66 4.86
C SER A 222 -16.58 -15.90 4.72
N ALA A 223 -15.84 -15.04 4.00
CA ALA A 223 -14.39 -15.16 3.85
C ALA A 223 -13.69 -15.13 5.22
N THR A 224 -14.07 -14.21 6.10
CA THR A 224 -13.47 -14.11 7.45
C THR A 224 -13.81 -15.29 8.34
N GLN A 225 -15.01 -15.85 8.22
CA GLN A 225 -15.44 -17.07 8.94
C GLN A 225 -14.68 -18.30 8.48
N GLN A 226 -14.36 -18.39 7.18
CA GLN A 226 -13.54 -19.46 6.61
C GLN A 226 -12.03 -19.28 6.82
N GLY A 227 -11.60 -18.26 7.57
CA GLY A 227 -10.21 -18.11 8.00
C GLY A 227 -9.37 -17.16 7.14
N PHE A 228 -9.93 -16.54 6.12
CA PHE A 228 -9.21 -15.55 5.32
C PHE A 228 -9.10 -14.20 6.05
N PHE A 229 -8.02 -13.49 5.77
CA PHE A 229 -7.88 -12.09 6.14
C PHE A 229 -8.46 -11.20 5.03
N VAL A 230 -9.26 -10.20 5.38
CA VAL A 230 -9.83 -9.28 4.40
C VAL A 230 -9.27 -7.87 4.55
N ILE A 231 -8.70 -7.36 3.47
CA ILE A 231 -8.30 -5.96 3.36
C ILE A 231 -9.45 -5.21 2.70
N ILE A 232 -10.21 -4.45 3.48
CA ILE A 232 -11.27 -3.60 2.96
C ILE A 232 -10.62 -2.34 2.40
N ARG A 233 -10.61 -2.19 1.09
CA ARG A 233 -10.07 -1.02 0.42
C ARG A 233 -11.17 0.01 0.18
N LEU A 234 -10.91 1.26 0.57
CA LEU A 234 -11.75 2.40 0.25
C LEU A 234 -10.98 3.32 -0.71
N ASN A 235 -11.51 3.52 -1.92
CA ASN A 235 -10.99 4.53 -2.84
C ASN A 235 -11.65 5.87 -2.49
N MET A 236 -10.88 6.72 -1.80
CA MET A 236 -11.38 8.01 -1.33
C MET A 236 -11.46 9.01 -2.49
N THR A 237 -12.60 9.66 -2.57
CA THR A 237 -12.93 10.74 -3.50
C THR A 237 -13.50 11.92 -2.72
N LYS A 238 -13.80 13.03 -3.37
CA LYS A 238 -14.49 14.16 -2.74
C LYS A 238 -15.89 13.82 -2.24
N GLU A 239 -16.53 12.78 -2.80
CA GLU A 239 -17.91 12.40 -2.43
C GLU A 239 -18.00 11.52 -1.18
N ASN A 240 -16.93 10.77 -0.80
CA ASN A 240 -16.96 9.80 0.29
C ASN A 240 -15.99 10.11 1.45
N GLN A 241 -15.74 11.39 1.74
CA GLN A 241 -14.78 11.82 2.78
C GLN A 241 -15.26 11.60 4.20
N ASN A 242 -16.59 11.54 4.45
CA ASN A 242 -17.14 11.28 5.78
C ASN A 242 -17.18 9.77 6.04
N LEU A 243 -16.26 9.27 6.86
CA LEU A 243 -16.10 7.85 7.13
C LEU A 243 -16.87 7.36 8.36
N ASP A 244 -17.42 8.23 9.21
CA ASP A 244 -18.15 7.81 10.44
C ASP A 244 -19.27 6.82 10.12
N PRO A 245 -20.18 7.06 9.14
CA PRO A 245 -21.23 6.10 8.80
C PRO A 245 -20.67 4.79 8.23
N PHE A 246 -19.65 4.88 7.37
CA PHE A 246 -19.01 3.69 6.78
C PHE A 246 -18.39 2.79 7.86
N LEU A 247 -17.64 3.36 8.80
CA LEU A 247 -17.03 2.61 9.91
C LEU A 247 -18.10 1.97 10.81
N SER A 248 -19.25 2.62 10.99
CA SER A 248 -20.40 2.06 11.70
C SER A 248 -21.01 0.87 10.97
N GLU A 249 -21.18 0.94 9.65
CA GLU A 249 -21.68 -0.18 8.83
C GLU A 249 -20.69 -1.36 8.86
N ILE A 250 -19.38 -1.12 8.74
CA ILE A 250 -18.36 -2.20 8.84
C ILE A 250 -18.37 -2.84 10.23
N HIS A 251 -18.53 -2.04 11.29
CA HIS A 251 -18.63 -2.58 12.64
C HIS A 251 -19.89 -3.47 12.82
N ALA A 252 -21.01 -3.09 12.20
CA ALA A 252 -22.26 -3.83 12.23
C ALA A 252 -22.20 -5.21 11.55
N LEU A 253 -21.17 -5.48 10.70
CA LEU A 253 -20.95 -6.81 10.11
C LEU A 253 -20.55 -7.87 11.18
N GLY A 254 -20.21 -7.46 12.40
CA GLY A 254 -19.87 -8.36 13.50
C GLY A 254 -18.56 -9.14 13.32
N ILE A 255 -17.70 -8.73 12.40
CA ILE A 255 -16.42 -9.39 12.12
C ILE A 255 -15.39 -9.00 13.17
N SER A 256 -14.63 -9.97 13.69
CA SER A 256 -13.50 -9.69 14.59
C SER A 256 -12.48 -8.79 13.92
N ARG A 257 -12.03 -7.73 14.60
CA ARG A 257 -11.02 -6.78 14.10
C ARG A 257 -9.65 -7.40 13.78
N SER A 258 -9.39 -8.61 14.28
CA SER A 258 -8.20 -9.37 13.94
C SER A 258 -8.26 -10.03 12.56
N LYS A 259 -9.44 -10.03 11.91
CA LYS A 259 -9.68 -10.70 10.63
C LYS A 259 -9.73 -9.76 9.43
N TYR A 260 -9.69 -8.45 9.67
CA TYR A 260 -9.67 -7.48 8.58
C TYR A 260 -8.86 -6.22 8.91
N SER A 261 -8.52 -5.47 7.88
CA SER A 261 -8.01 -4.10 7.97
C SER A 261 -8.74 -3.21 6.97
N ILE A 262 -8.73 -1.90 7.22
CA ILE A 262 -9.30 -0.91 6.31
C ILE A 262 -8.16 -0.06 5.75
N HIS A 263 -8.02 -0.04 4.42
CA HIS A 263 -7.03 0.74 3.71
C HIS A 263 -7.71 1.85 2.91
N ILE A 264 -7.31 3.08 3.17
CA ILE A 264 -7.75 4.24 2.41
C ILE A 264 -6.73 4.54 1.31
N THR A 265 -7.21 4.67 0.10
CA THR A 265 -6.38 5.04 -1.06
C THR A 265 -7.01 6.23 -1.75
N ASN A 266 -6.21 7.20 -2.18
CA ASN A 266 -6.70 8.26 -3.05
C ASN A 266 -7.12 7.67 -4.40
N ALA A 267 -8.34 7.95 -4.84
CA ALA A 267 -8.72 7.67 -6.21
C ALA A 267 -8.05 8.71 -7.13
N HIS A 268 -7.09 8.26 -7.92
CA HIS A 268 -6.38 9.10 -8.88
C HIS A 268 -7.00 9.01 -10.27
N GLU A 269 -6.99 10.12 -10.99
CA GLU A 269 -7.23 10.12 -12.42
C GLU A 269 -5.93 9.69 -13.13
N PHE A 270 -5.90 8.46 -13.65
CA PHE A 270 -4.74 7.91 -14.38
C PHE A 270 -4.83 8.15 -15.89
N THR A 271 -5.99 8.51 -16.41
CA THR A 271 -6.21 8.78 -17.83
C THR A 271 -6.48 10.27 -18.05
N ASN A 272 -6.10 10.78 -19.23
CA ASN A 272 -6.43 12.16 -19.67
C ASN A 272 -7.90 12.31 -20.08
N SER A 273 -8.81 11.47 -19.57
CA SER A 273 -10.24 11.65 -19.77
C SER A 273 -10.73 12.96 -19.17
N GLU A 274 -11.77 13.55 -19.73
CA GLU A 274 -12.32 14.83 -19.32
C GLU A 274 -12.43 14.93 -17.80
N LYS A 275 -11.69 15.88 -17.22
CA LYS A 275 -11.46 16.04 -15.79
C LYS A 275 -12.78 16.10 -15.03
N ARG A 276 -13.06 15.12 -14.21
CA ARG A 276 -14.03 15.20 -13.12
C ARG A 276 -13.39 15.86 -11.91
N SER A 277 -13.05 17.14 -12.01
CA SER A 277 -12.45 17.93 -10.94
C SER A 277 -13.30 17.99 -9.67
N ASP A 278 -14.58 17.72 -9.79
CA ASP A 278 -15.56 17.59 -8.71
C ASP A 278 -15.53 16.23 -7.99
N PHE A 279 -14.93 15.21 -8.60
CA PHE A 279 -14.87 13.86 -8.05
C PHE A 279 -13.50 13.54 -7.43
N TYR A 280 -12.40 13.91 -8.10
CA TYR A 280 -11.04 13.63 -7.64
C TYR A 280 -10.45 14.80 -6.84
N PHE A 281 -9.51 14.50 -5.94
CA PHE A 281 -8.67 15.53 -5.33
C PHE A 281 -7.68 16.06 -6.37
N ASN A 282 -7.59 17.40 -6.49
CA ASN A 282 -6.75 18.03 -7.50
C ASN A 282 -5.28 18.08 -7.07
N THR A 283 -5.02 18.16 -5.76
CA THR A 283 -3.68 18.26 -5.19
C THR A 283 -3.49 17.27 -4.03
N ALA A 284 -2.23 17.02 -3.68
CA ALA A 284 -1.89 16.22 -2.51
C ALA A 284 -2.34 16.90 -1.21
N GLU A 285 -2.31 18.23 -1.15
CA GLU A 285 -2.76 19.02 -0.02
C GLU A 285 -4.27 18.86 0.20
N GLU A 286 -5.07 18.95 -0.88
CA GLU A 286 -6.52 18.74 -0.80
C GLU A 286 -6.85 17.34 -0.29
N TYR A 287 -6.17 16.30 -0.79
CA TYR A 287 -6.30 14.94 -0.29
C TYR A 287 -5.87 14.82 1.17
N SER A 288 -4.80 15.51 1.57
CA SER A 288 -4.28 15.43 2.94
C SER A 288 -5.28 15.93 3.98
N ILE A 289 -6.08 16.94 3.66
CA ILE A 289 -7.15 17.45 4.54
C ILE A 289 -8.24 16.40 4.75
N ALA A 290 -8.62 15.70 3.68
CA ALA A 290 -9.61 14.62 3.77
C ALA A 290 -9.06 13.41 4.53
N TYR A 291 -7.78 13.09 4.33
CA TYR A 291 -7.10 11.98 5.00
C TYR A 291 -6.91 12.24 6.50
N ASP A 292 -6.56 13.49 6.90
CA ASP A 292 -6.49 13.92 8.30
C ASP A 292 -7.84 13.70 9.02
N LYS A 293 -8.95 14.13 8.39
CA LYS A 293 -10.31 13.90 8.91
C LYS A 293 -10.67 12.41 8.97
N ALA A 294 -10.26 11.63 7.96
CA ALA A 294 -10.45 10.18 7.96
C ALA A 294 -9.76 9.53 9.15
N GLN A 295 -8.52 9.93 9.46
CA GLN A 295 -7.82 9.44 10.66
C GLN A 295 -8.57 9.77 11.95
N ASP A 296 -9.20 10.96 12.06
CA ASP A 296 -10.03 11.32 13.22
C ASP A 296 -11.25 10.39 13.36
N SER A 297 -11.91 10.04 12.24
CA SER A 297 -13.02 9.07 12.24
C SER A 297 -12.57 7.69 12.73
N PHE A 298 -11.38 7.23 12.34
CA PHE A 298 -10.82 5.96 12.82
C PHE A 298 -10.55 5.98 14.31
N LEU A 299 -9.92 7.05 14.84
CA LEU A 299 -9.65 7.20 16.27
C LEU A 299 -10.96 7.21 17.08
N LYS A 300 -11.94 8.00 16.62
CA LYS A 300 -13.28 8.08 17.24
C LYS A 300 -14.00 6.72 17.29
N ALA A 301 -13.84 5.92 16.24
CA ALA A 301 -14.39 4.57 16.17
C ALA A 301 -13.52 3.48 16.84
N HIS A 302 -12.45 3.88 17.54
CA HIS A 302 -11.48 3.00 18.19
C HIS A 302 -10.78 2.02 17.23
N TYR A 303 -10.56 2.41 15.99
CA TYR A 303 -9.67 1.71 15.06
C TYR A 303 -8.26 2.27 15.12
N LYS A 304 -7.28 1.44 14.74
CA LYS A 304 -5.97 1.98 14.34
C LYS A 304 -6.17 2.83 13.09
N PHE A 305 -5.74 4.06 13.13
CA PHE A 305 -5.89 4.92 11.95
C PHE A 305 -4.90 4.55 10.85
N PRO A 306 -5.28 4.72 9.58
CA PRO A 306 -4.40 4.46 8.44
C PRO A 306 -3.23 5.44 8.46
N ARG A 307 -2.01 4.94 8.24
CA ARG A 307 -0.79 5.76 8.25
C ARG A 307 0.30 5.16 7.37
N ASN A 308 1.18 6.01 6.90
CA ASN A 308 2.44 5.60 6.33
C ASN A 308 3.44 5.34 7.46
N VAL A 309 4.19 4.24 7.35
CA VAL A 309 5.25 3.86 8.28
C VAL A 309 6.60 4.00 7.61
N ALA A 310 7.67 4.11 8.40
CA ALA A 310 9.02 4.18 7.88
C ALA A 310 9.32 2.97 6.98
N ARG A 311 9.80 3.26 5.79
CA ARG A 311 10.03 2.26 4.73
C ARG A 311 11.52 2.05 4.54
N LYS A 312 11.92 0.80 4.39
CA LYS A 312 13.29 0.45 3.97
C LYS A 312 13.45 0.50 2.44
N ALA A 313 12.35 0.57 1.72
CA ALA A 313 12.29 0.67 0.27
C ALA A 313 11.15 1.63 -0.12
N GLY A 314 11.20 2.17 -1.32
CA GLY A 314 10.14 3.01 -1.87
C GLY A 314 8.89 2.23 -2.26
N CYS A 315 8.34 2.52 -3.44
CA CYS A 315 7.25 1.74 -4.00
C CYS A 315 7.68 0.28 -4.23
N GLY A 316 6.82 -0.70 -3.91
CA GLY A 316 7.11 -2.12 -4.11
C GLY A 316 7.53 -2.44 -5.55
N PHE A 317 7.02 -1.70 -6.54
CA PHE A 317 7.40 -1.85 -7.94
C PHE A 317 8.76 -1.25 -8.32
N GLU A 318 9.55 -0.74 -7.40
CA GLU A 318 10.91 -0.26 -7.69
C GLU A 318 11.96 -1.38 -7.66
N SER A 319 11.70 -2.52 -7.04
CA SER A 319 12.63 -3.65 -6.94
C SER A 319 12.92 -4.31 -8.31
N TYR A 320 14.12 -4.89 -8.45
CA TYR A 320 14.54 -5.63 -9.65
C TYR A 320 13.60 -6.77 -10.02
N ASN A 321 13.11 -7.51 -9.03
CA ASN A 321 12.29 -8.70 -9.21
C ASN A 321 10.80 -8.43 -8.99
N THR A 322 10.33 -7.23 -9.33
CA THR A 322 8.91 -6.88 -9.20
C THR A 322 8.31 -6.50 -10.54
N PHE A 323 7.24 -7.19 -10.93
CA PHE A 323 6.56 -6.96 -12.20
C PHE A 323 5.05 -7.04 -12.05
N LEU A 324 4.34 -6.26 -12.87
CA LEU A 324 2.99 -6.58 -13.25
C LEU A 324 3.04 -7.38 -14.57
N VAL A 325 2.40 -8.54 -14.57
CA VAL A 325 2.27 -9.42 -15.74
C VAL A 325 0.87 -9.25 -16.31
N GLY A 326 0.78 -8.74 -17.52
CA GLY A 326 -0.48 -8.61 -18.27
C GLY A 326 -1.05 -9.94 -18.74
N THR A 327 -2.29 -9.92 -19.24
CA THR A 327 -2.98 -11.10 -19.79
C THR A 327 -2.27 -11.72 -20.99
N ASP A 328 -1.44 -10.94 -21.68
CA ASP A 328 -0.61 -11.31 -22.84
C ASP A 328 0.85 -11.61 -22.47
N LEU A 329 1.18 -11.68 -21.17
CA LEU A 329 2.53 -11.86 -20.62
C LEU A 329 3.50 -10.69 -20.84
N LYS A 330 3.02 -9.53 -21.29
CA LYS A 330 3.80 -8.31 -21.23
C LYS A 330 4.02 -7.88 -19.78
N LEU A 331 5.14 -7.23 -19.54
CA LEU A 331 5.58 -6.80 -18.23
C LEU A 331 5.46 -5.29 -18.08
N TYR A 332 4.89 -4.88 -16.97
CA TYR A 332 4.76 -3.47 -16.59
C TYR A 332 5.27 -3.29 -15.16
N PHE A 333 5.60 -2.08 -14.76
CA PHE A 333 6.02 -1.89 -13.39
C PHE A 333 4.86 -1.65 -12.39
N CYS A 334 3.69 -1.26 -12.87
CA CYS A 334 2.55 -0.92 -12.00
C CYS A 334 1.22 -1.09 -12.74
N SER A 335 0.16 -1.44 -12.02
CA SER A 335 -1.18 -1.57 -12.60
C SER A 335 -1.71 -0.28 -13.23
N SER A 336 -1.26 0.89 -12.75
CA SER A 336 -1.59 2.20 -13.35
C SER A 336 -0.95 2.45 -14.71
N CYS A 337 0.00 1.60 -15.11
CA CYS A 337 0.71 1.69 -16.40
C CYS A 337 0.26 0.61 -17.39
N GLU A 338 -0.67 -0.23 -17.00
CA GLU A 338 -1.16 -1.31 -17.86
C GLU A 338 -1.69 -0.75 -19.19
N CYS A 339 -1.42 -1.48 -20.26
CA CYS A 339 -1.84 -1.14 -21.63
C CYS A 339 -1.28 0.20 -22.17
N ILE A 340 -0.32 0.81 -21.49
CA ILE A 340 0.39 1.99 -22.01
C ILE A 340 1.75 1.52 -22.51
N GLU A 341 1.93 1.42 -23.82
CA GLU A 341 3.16 0.93 -24.49
C GLU A 341 4.44 1.60 -23.98
N THR A 342 4.38 2.88 -23.64
CA THR A 342 5.54 3.63 -23.12
C THR A 342 6.04 3.13 -21.76
N PHE A 343 5.24 2.32 -21.04
CA PHE A 343 5.57 1.76 -19.73
C PHE A 343 5.76 0.24 -19.75
N GLU A 344 5.70 -0.37 -20.95
CA GLU A 344 6.04 -1.78 -21.12
C GLU A 344 7.53 -1.99 -20.86
N GLN A 345 7.85 -2.95 -20.00
CA GLN A 345 9.22 -3.24 -19.55
C GLN A 345 9.82 -4.49 -20.17
N GLY A 346 9.04 -5.20 -20.95
CA GLY A 346 9.42 -6.46 -21.58
C GLY A 346 8.28 -7.45 -21.61
N TYR A 347 8.62 -8.73 -21.75
CA TYR A 347 7.63 -9.81 -21.83
C TYR A 347 8.23 -11.15 -21.38
N ILE A 348 7.36 -12.12 -21.12
CA ILE A 348 7.70 -13.54 -20.92
C ILE A 348 7.33 -14.29 -22.20
N ASP A 349 8.28 -15.05 -22.77
CA ASP A 349 8.06 -15.84 -23.98
C ASP A 349 7.41 -17.20 -23.72
N ASP A 350 7.18 -17.98 -24.79
CA ASP A 350 6.54 -19.29 -24.73
C ASP A 350 7.40 -20.34 -23.99
N GLU A 351 8.70 -20.14 -23.89
CA GLU A 351 9.66 -20.95 -23.16
C GLU A 351 9.81 -20.52 -21.70
N GLY A 352 9.14 -19.44 -21.28
CA GLY A 352 9.19 -18.89 -19.92
C GLY A 352 10.45 -18.04 -19.69
N GLN A 353 11.11 -17.57 -20.74
CA GLN A 353 12.25 -16.66 -20.61
C GLN A 353 11.74 -15.22 -20.52
N ILE A 354 12.34 -14.43 -19.62
CA ILE A 354 12.05 -13.01 -19.46
C ILE A 354 12.93 -12.17 -20.40
N HIS A 355 12.32 -11.27 -21.16
CA HIS A 355 12.97 -10.33 -22.04
C HIS A 355 12.70 -8.90 -21.57
N LEU A 356 13.72 -8.22 -21.07
CA LEU A 356 13.60 -6.87 -20.50
C LEU A 356 14.10 -5.83 -21.50
N ASN A 357 13.44 -4.68 -21.55
CA ASN A 357 13.74 -3.56 -22.44
C ASN A 357 14.34 -2.36 -21.69
N ASN A 358 14.63 -1.27 -22.41
CA ASN A 358 15.23 -0.07 -21.84
C ASN A 358 14.33 0.62 -20.79
N GLN A 359 13.01 0.46 -20.85
CA GLN A 359 12.11 1.06 -19.85
C GLN A 359 12.27 0.43 -18.47
N TYR A 360 12.59 -0.87 -18.43
CA TYR A 360 12.95 -1.55 -17.17
C TYR A 360 14.19 -0.90 -16.55
N TRP A 361 15.26 -0.69 -17.32
CA TRP A 361 16.50 -0.10 -16.83
C TRP A 361 16.32 1.37 -16.44
N ASN A 362 15.52 2.14 -17.19
CA ASN A 362 15.17 3.52 -16.83
C ASN A 362 14.49 3.59 -15.46
N ARG A 363 13.57 2.66 -15.17
CA ARG A 363 12.91 2.56 -13.86
C ARG A 363 13.90 2.23 -12.76
N ILE A 364 14.73 1.22 -12.94
CA ILE A 364 15.72 0.77 -11.95
C ILE A 364 16.73 1.87 -11.61
N ASN A 365 17.11 2.67 -12.57
CA ASN A 365 18.06 3.78 -12.38
C ASN A 365 17.41 5.03 -11.75
N MET A 366 16.09 5.03 -11.56
CA MET A 366 15.43 6.16 -10.93
C MET A 366 15.62 6.10 -9.41
N SER A 367 16.22 7.15 -8.85
CA SER A 367 16.42 7.27 -7.41
C SER A 367 15.74 8.52 -6.86
N VAL A 368 15.01 8.35 -5.76
CA VAL A 368 14.44 9.47 -4.98
C VAL A 368 15.55 10.35 -4.40
N PHE A 369 16.72 9.79 -4.17
CA PHE A 369 17.89 10.51 -3.64
C PHE A 369 18.54 11.46 -4.64
N ASN A 370 18.13 11.43 -5.91
CA ASN A 370 18.54 12.42 -6.92
C ASN A 370 17.67 13.69 -6.90
N ASP A 371 16.52 13.68 -6.18
CA ASP A 371 15.63 14.84 -6.04
C ASP A 371 16.06 15.69 -4.84
N PRO A 372 16.53 16.96 -5.04
CA PRO A 372 17.01 17.82 -3.95
C PRO A 372 15.94 18.13 -2.89
N GLU A 373 14.67 18.23 -3.28
CA GLU A 373 13.58 18.46 -2.33
C GLU A 373 13.34 17.23 -1.45
N CYS A 374 13.37 16.02 -2.03
CA CYS A 374 13.24 14.78 -1.29
C CYS A 374 14.43 14.55 -0.35
N ARG A 375 15.66 14.83 -0.79
CA ARG A 375 16.88 14.74 0.05
C ARG A 375 16.80 15.58 1.33
N ASN A 376 16.12 16.72 1.28
CA ASN A 376 15.97 17.64 2.41
C ASN A 376 14.63 17.48 3.16
N CYS A 377 13.81 16.50 2.77
CA CYS A 377 12.48 16.32 3.34
C CYS A 377 12.53 15.50 4.63
N ILE A 378 11.97 16.06 5.71
CA ILE A 378 11.91 15.39 7.02
C ILE A 378 11.08 14.10 6.99
N VAL A 379 10.08 13.99 6.10
CA VAL A 379 9.26 12.79 5.96
C VAL A 379 9.81 11.81 4.90
N LEU A 380 11.04 12.01 4.41
CA LEU A 380 11.63 11.09 3.42
C LEU A 380 11.61 9.63 3.88
N PRO A 381 11.95 9.28 5.15
CA PRO A 381 11.92 7.89 5.60
C PRO A 381 10.52 7.25 5.58
N LEU A 382 9.46 8.04 5.78
CA LEU A 382 8.07 7.57 5.71
C LEU A 382 7.59 7.47 4.25
N CYS A 383 8.07 8.36 3.38
CA CYS A 383 7.58 8.57 2.02
C CYS A 383 8.35 7.76 0.98
N MET A 384 9.69 7.76 1.07
CA MET A 384 10.62 7.19 0.07
C MET A 384 10.27 7.59 -1.37
N GLY A 385 9.89 8.89 -1.56
CA GLY A 385 9.56 9.46 -2.87
C GLY A 385 8.13 9.26 -3.35
N GLY A 386 7.28 8.62 -2.58
CA GLY A 386 5.86 8.45 -2.90
C GLY A 386 5.60 7.53 -4.10
N CYS A 387 4.72 7.95 -4.99
CA CYS A 387 4.32 7.13 -6.14
C CYS A 387 5.33 7.24 -7.29
N THR A 388 5.96 6.12 -7.66
CA THR A 388 6.94 6.05 -8.76
C THR A 388 6.31 6.37 -10.12
N TYR A 389 5.07 5.95 -10.36
CA TYR A 389 4.33 6.33 -11.57
C TYR A 389 4.17 7.85 -11.69
N CYS A 390 3.82 8.52 -10.60
CA CYS A 390 3.72 9.99 -10.62
C CYS A 390 5.07 10.64 -10.90
N ARG A 391 6.16 10.14 -10.31
CA ARG A 391 7.52 10.65 -10.58
C ARG A 391 7.96 10.45 -12.03
N LEU A 392 7.67 9.31 -12.64
CA LEU A 392 7.93 9.04 -14.07
C LEU A 392 7.21 10.04 -14.97
N ASN A 393 6.01 10.47 -14.58
CA ASN A 393 5.24 11.47 -15.30
C ASN A 393 5.52 12.91 -14.85
N GLN A 394 6.66 13.16 -14.19
CA GLN A 394 7.08 14.47 -13.68
C GLN A 394 6.04 15.11 -12.74
N LYS A 395 5.17 14.30 -12.12
CA LYS A 395 4.21 14.72 -11.12
C LYS A 395 4.71 14.29 -9.74
N LYS A 396 4.65 15.18 -8.76
CA LYS A 396 5.03 14.89 -7.39
C LYS A 396 3.77 14.75 -6.55
N PHE A 397 3.58 13.57 -5.99
CA PHE A 397 2.45 13.30 -5.09
C PHE A 397 3.02 12.78 -3.77
N CYS A 398 3.21 13.70 -2.82
CA CYS A 398 3.74 13.38 -1.50
C CYS A 398 2.70 12.65 -0.63
N ILE A 399 3.17 11.92 0.38
CA ILE A 399 2.26 11.31 1.37
C ILE A 399 1.49 12.40 2.14
N PRO A 400 0.25 12.11 2.57
CA PRO A 400 -0.58 13.08 3.27
C PRO A 400 0.05 13.67 4.53
N GLU A 401 0.76 12.85 5.31
CA GLU A 401 1.38 13.23 6.59
C GLU A 401 2.36 14.39 6.45
N LYS A 402 2.96 14.59 5.27
CA LYS A 402 3.82 15.77 5.00
C LYS A 402 3.11 17.10 5.28
N TYR A 403 1.80 17.17 5.02
CA TYR A 403 1.03 18.40 5.05
C TYR A 403 0.34 18.68 6.40
N PHE A 404 0.35 17.70 7.31
CA PHE A 404 -0.24 17.85 8.65
C PHE A 404 0.56 17.12 9.74
N LEU A 405 1.90 17.17 9.65
CA LEU A 405 2.80 16.40 10.50
C LEU A 405 2.56 16.60 12.00
N ASP A 406 2.30 17.85 12.44
CA ASP A 406 1.92 18.14 13.83
C ASP A 406 0.71 17.33 14.32
N LYS A 407 -0.36 17.34 13.53
CA LYS A 407 -1.60 16.63 13.88
C LYS A 407 -1.38 15.12 13.85
N TYR A 408 -0.61 14.64 12.87
CA TYR A 408 -0.26 13.24 12.75
C TYR A 408 0.47 12.73 14.01
N ILE A 409 1.49 13.48 14.47
CA ILE A 409 2.26 13.13 15.67
C ILE A 409 1.37 13.13 16.91
N LYS A 410 0.48 14.12 17.05
CA LYS A 410 -0.49 14.18 18.15
C LYS A 410 -1.44 12.97 18.14
N LYS A 411 -1.87 12.50 16.97
CA LYS A 411 -2.70 11.28 16.84
C LYS A 411 -1.92 10.03 17.24
N LEU A 412 -0.63 9.93 16.87
CA LEU A 412 0.24 8.82 17.32
C LEU A 412 0.36 8.80 18.84
N TYR A 413 0.55 9.96 19.47
CA TYR A 413 0.61 10.10 20.92
C TYR A 413 -0.69 9.67 21.58
N MET A 414 -1.85 10.14 21.08
CA MET A 414 -3.17 9.74 21.58
C MET A 414 -3.39 8.22 21.46
N GLU A 415 -3.03 7.62 20.33
CA GLU A 415 -3.16 6.16 20.13
C GLU A 415 -2.29 5.38 21.14
N ALA A 416 -1.08 5.86 21.43
CA ALA A 416 -0.15 5.22 22.36
C ALA A 416 -0.64 5.34 23.83
N THR A 417 -1.11 6.51 24.24
CA THR A 417 -1.56 6.77 25.62
C THR A 417 -2.88 6.06 25.93
N THR A 418 -3.80 5.97 24.99
CA THR A 418 -5.06 5.22 25.16
C THR A 418 -4.81 3.73 25.42
N LYS A 419 -3.78 3.13 24.78
CA LYS A 419 -3.42 1.71 24.98
C LYS A 419 -2.72 1.45 26.33
N SER A 420 -2.03 2.44 26.88
CA SER A 420 -1.28 2.31 28.14
C SER A 420 -2.16 2.51 29.40
N GLY A 421 -3.45 2.72 29.28
CA GLY A 421 -4.36 2.99 30.40
C GLY A 421 -4.13 4.35 31.08
N ARG A 422 -3.35 5.24 30.49
CA ARG A 422 -3.15 6.63 30.92
C ARG A 422 -4.09 7.57 30.17
N GLY A 423 -5.32 7.15 30.01
CA GLY A 423 -6.31 7.91 29.26
C GLY A 423 -7.29 8.62 30.17
N ASP A 424 -6.99 9.83 30.56
CA ASP A 424 -7.98 10.89 30.83
C ASP A 424 -7.31 12.24 30.57
N PHE A 425 -7.24 12.61 29.31
CA PHE A 425 -7.02 13.99 28.94
C PHE A 425 -8.39 14.64 28.64
N LYS A 426 -8.86 15.43 29.63
CA LYS A 426 -9.98 16.35 29.45
C LYS A 426 -9.63 17.47 28.49
#